data_3be14afb89e69230df8ad4de0cc554e0
#
_entry.id   3be14afb89e69230df8ad4de0cc554e0
#
_cell.length_a   1.000
_cell.length_b   1.000
_cell.length_c   1.000
_cell.angle_alpha   90.00
_cell.angle_beta   90.00
_cell.angle_gamma   90.00
#
_symmetry.space_group_name_H-M   'P 1'
#
loop_
_entity.id
_entity.type
_entity.pdbx_description
1 polymer ?
#
loop_
_entity_poly.entity_id
_entity_poly.type
_entity_poly.pdbx_seq_one_letter_code
_entity_poly.pdbx_strand_id
1 'polypeptide(L)'
;MEVCVPARILTFVLHGQSGPARRSVQVDRLVIAGWTGRDKVALEKHIAELEAIGVKRPATVPIFYRASAARLTTDDSIEVLGNASSGEAEFVLLRHADRLWVGTGSDHTDREVEKYGVSVSKQLCDKPLAPAFWDYQEIASHWDKLILRAYIADNGARTLYQEGPVSAMLDPLALIGQFGGKAGLDEGTVMYCGTLAARGGIRPSDVFEFELEDPVLGRKIHHQYRVQNLPLLG
;
A
#
# COMPACT_ATOMS: atom_id res chain seq x y z
N MET A 1 -14.51 27.23 -11.25
CA MET A 1 -15.43 26.17 -10.79
C MET A 1 -14.55 25.14 -10.09
N GLU A 2 -14.55 25.16 -8.77
CA GLU A 2 -13.81 24.19 -7.97
C GLU A 2 -14.44 22.82 -8.20
N VAL A 3 -13.68 21.87 -8.75
CA VAL A 3 -14.14 20.51 -8.92
C VAL A 3 -14.16 19.88 -7.52
N CYS A 4 -15.34 19.73 -6.94
CA CYS A 4 -15.51 19.00 -5.70
C CYS A 4 -15.12 17.53 -5.97
N VAL A 5 -13.90 17.15 -5.63
CA VAL A 5 -13.47 15.75 -5.65
C VAL A 5 -14.19 15.06 -4.49
N PRO A 6 -14.90 13.94 -4.70
CA PRO A 6 -15.54 13.24 -3.60
C PRO A 6 -14.49 12.72 -2.63
N ALA A 7 -14.38 13.38 -1.47
CA ALA A 7 -13.49 13.01 -0.40
C ALA A 7 -14.00 11.72 0.28
N ARG A 8 -13.09 10.82 0.65
CA ARG A 8 -13.39 9.68 1.51
C ARG A 8 -13.11 10.07 2.96
N ILE A 9 -14.10 9.95 3.84
CA ILE A 9 -13.89 10.14 5.28
C ILE A 9 -13.66 8.78 5.91
N LEU A 10 -12.48 8.62 6.53
CA LEU A 10 -12.09 7.41 7.24
C LEU A 10 -11.75 7.74 8.69
N THR A 11 -11.95 6.78 9.58
CA THR A 11 -11.62 6.95 10.99
C THR A 11 -10.40 6.14 11.34
N PHE A 12 -9.36 6.83 11.82
CA PHE A 12 -8.10 6.22 12.23
C PHE A 12 -7.78 6.44 13.69
N VAL A 13 -6.99 5.55 14.27
CA VAL A 13 -6.32 5.75 15.55
C VAL A 13 -4.90 6.24 15.24
N LEU A 14 -4.63 7.50 15.52
CA LEU A 14 -3.34 8.15 15.32
C LEU A 14 -2.54 8.09 16.61
N HIS A 15 -1.42 7.36 16.59
CA HIS A 15 -0.52 7.22 17.74
C HIS A 15 0.60 8.24 17.62
N GLY A 16 0.52 9.30 18.39
CA GLY A 16 1.54 10.34 18.48
C GLY A 16 2.02 10.53 19.93
N GLN A 17 2.90 11.50 20.14
CA GLN A 17 3.55 11.77 21.44
C GLN A 17 2.57 11.92 22.61
N SER A 18 1.35 12.42 22.36
CA SER A 18 0.30 12.59 23.38
C SER A 18 -0.53 11.32 23.59
N GLY A 19 -0.11 10.20 23.03
CA GLY A 19 -0.84 8.94 23.03
C GLY A 19 -1.79 8.76 21.84
N PRO A 20 -2.53 7.63 21.80
CA PRO A 20 -3.44 7.33 20.71
C PRO A 20 -4.68 8.23 20.73
N ALA A 21 -5.08 8.70 19.56
CA ALA A 21 -6.27 9.53 19.41
C ALA A 21 -7.07 9.09 18.18
N ARG A 22 -8.36 8.82 18.36
CA ARG A 22 -9.27 8.51 17.26
C ARG A 22 -9.63 9.80 16.51
N ARG A 23 -9.47 9.80 15.19
CA ARG A 23 -9.73 10.94 14.33
C ARG A 23 -10.46 10.53 13.07
N SER A 24 -11.45 11.31 12.65
CA SER A 24 -12.03 11.24 11.32
C SER A 24 -11.17 12.09 10.41
N VAL A 25 -10.64 11.48 9.37
CA VAL A 25 -9.72 12.10 8.42
C VAL A 25 -10.38 12.14 7.05
N GLN A 26 -10.41 13.31 6.46
CA GLN A 26 -10.81 13.47 5.08
C GLN A 26 -9.62 13.12 4.18
N VAL A 27 -9.81 12.13 3.30
CA VAL A 27 -8.81 11.73 2.30
C VAL A 27 -9.32 12.16 0.92
N ASP A 28 -8.58 13.08 0.32
CA ASP A 28 -8.90 13.67 -0.98
C ASP A 28 -8.13 12.99 -2.11
N ARG A 29 -7.02 12.33 -1.77
CA ARG A 29 -6.08 11.83 -2.76
C ARG A 29 -5.49 10.47 -2.36
N LEU A 30 -5.58 9.51 -3.28
CA LEU A 30 -4.88 8.22 -3.20
C LEU A 30 -3.79 8.17 -4.26
N VAL A 31 -2.56 7.90 -3.81
CA VAL A 31 -1.37 7.69 -4.64
C VAL A 31 -0.84 6.30 -4.38
N ILE A 32 -0.37 5.61 -5.41
CA ILE A 32 0.27 4.31 -5.30
C ILE A 32 1.62 4.41 -6.00
N ALA A 33 2.70 4.31 -5.23
CA ALA A 33 4.06 4.35 -5.76
C ALA A 33 4.52 2.95 -6.16
N GLY A 34 4.77 2.75 -7.43
CA GLY A 34 5.34 1.52 -7.97
C GLY A 34 6.83 1.66 -8.26
N TRP A 35 7.53 0.52 -8.35
CA TRP A 35 8.97 0.44 -8.67
C TRP A 35 9.83 1.21 -7.66
N THR A 36 9.53 1.02 -6.40
CA THR A 36 10.13 1.77 -5.28
C THR A 36 11.34 1.10 -4.65
N GLY A 37 11.86 0.02 -5.23
CA GLY A 37 13.02 -0.69 -4.71
C GLY A 37 14.20 0.25 -4.45
N ARG A 38 14.81 0.16 -3.27
CA ARG A 38 15.95 0.99 -2.86
C ARG A 38 17.23 0.56 -3.58
N ASP A 39 17.40 -0.73 -3.83
CA ASP A 39 18.52 -1.26 -4.62
C ASP A 39 18.24 -1.06 -6.11
N LYS A 40 18.86 -0.03 -6.68
CA LYS A 40 18.69 0.33 -8.09
C LYS A 40 19.21 -0.76 -9.05
N VAL A 41 20.23 -1.54 -8.67
CA VAL A 41 20.79 -2.59 -9.51
C VAL A 41 19.83 -3.77 -9.59
N ALA A 42 19.31 -4.21 -8.44
CA ALA A 42 18.29 -5.26 -8.39
C ALA A 42 17.00 -4.83 -9.10
N LEU A 43 16.59 -3.58 -8.93
CA LEU A 43 15.40 -3.01 -9.58
C LEU A 43 15.56 -2.98 -11.11
N GLU A 44 16.68 -2.50 -11.63
CA GLU A 44 16.95 -2.47 -13.08
C GLU A 44 17.00 -3.87 -13.68
N LYS A 45 17.62 -4.81 -12.98
CA LYS A 45 17.63 -6.22 -13.39
C LYS A 45 16.20 -6.78 -13.49
N HIS A 46 15.37 -6.51 -12.50
CA HIS A 46 13.97 -6.95 -12.50
C HIS A 46 13.15 -6.32 -13.63
N ILE A 47 13.36 -5.03 -13.92
CA ILE A 47 12.74 -4.37 -15.08
C ILE A 47 13.15 -5.06 -16.38
N ALA A 48 14.44 -5.34 -16.57
CA ALA A 48 14.94 -6.01 -17.78
C ALA A 48 14.38 -7.43 -17.94
N GLU A 49 14.24 -8.19 -16.85
CA GLU A 49 13.61 -9.51 -16.85
C GLU A 49 12.15 -9.44 -17.31
N LEU A 50 11.40 -8.45 -16.86
CA LEU A 50 10.00 -8.24 -17.25
C LEU A 50 9.88 -7.76 -18.71
N GLU A 51 10.78 -6.89 -19.19
CA GLU A 51 10.82 -6.48 -20.59
C GLU A 51 11.05 -7.69 -21.52
N ALA A 52 11.91 -8.64 -21.12
CA ALA A 52 12.19 -9.85 -21.90
C ALA A 52 10.96 -10.75 -22.10
N ILE A 53 9.95 -10.65 -21.23
CA ILE A 53 8.68 -11.38 -21.35
C ILE A 53 7.51 -10.49 -21.85
N GLY A 54 7.83 -9.29 -22.38
CA GLY A 54 6.86 -8.41 -23.04
C GLY A 54 6.16 -7.38 -22.13
N VAL A 55 6.57 -7.24 -20.87
CA VAL A 55 6.05 -6.18 -19.99
C VAL A 55 6.73 -4.86 -20.35
N LYS A 56 5.92 -3.82 -20.58
CA LYS A 56 6.45 -2.51 -20.93
C LYS A 56 7.18 -1.87 -19.75
N ARG A 57 8.40 -1.38 -20.00
CA ARG A 57 9.17 -0.59 -19.03
C ARG A 57 8.35 0.60 -18.49
N PRO A 58 8.39 0.88 -17.16
CA PRO A 58 7.75 2.06 -16.62
C PRO A 58 8.39 3.35 -17.18
N ALA A 59 7.57 4.38 -17.39
CA ALA A 59 8.04 5.65 -17.93
C ALA A 59 9.00 6.39 -16.99
N THR A 60 8.83 6.21 -15.69
CA THR A 60 9.69 6.75 -14.63
C THR A 60 9.85 5.71 -13.52
N VAL A 61 10.95 5.82 -12.76
CA VAL A 61 11.22 4.97 -11.59
C VAL A 61 11.61 5.88 -10.41
N PRO A 62 10.81 5.92 -9.33
CA PRO A 62 9.50 5.30 -9.19
C PRO A 62 8.43 5.92 -10.11
N ILE A 63 7.31 5.22 -10.27
CA ILE A 63 6.11 5.73 -10.93
C ILE A 63 5.02 5.94 -9.88
N PHE A 64 4.18 6.97 -10.06
CA PHE A 64 3.11 7.31 -9.13
C PHE A 64 1.76 7.21 -9.83
N TYR A 65 1.02 6.16 -9.52
CA TYR A 65 -0.34 5.97 -10.01
C TYR A 65 -1.32 6.77 -9.16
N ARG A 66 -2.35 7.32 -9.80
CA ARG A 66 -3.47 7.97 -9.14
C ARG A 66 -4.68 7.05 -9.21
N ALA A 67 -5.21 6.70 -8.06
CA ALA A 67 -6.48 5.99 -7.94
C ALA A 67 -7.51 6.85 -7.19
N SER A 68 -8.79 6.49 -7.28
CA SER A 68 -9.84 7.19 -6.54
C SER A 68 -9.71 6.93 -5.04
N ALA A 69 -9.76 7.97 -4.21
CA ALA A 69 -9.81 7.85 -2.76
C ALA A 69 -11.03 7.01 -2.29
N ALA A 70 -12.08 6.90 -3.10
CA ALA A 70 -13.22 6.04 -2.83
C ALA A 70 -12.87 4.54 -2.76
N ARG A 71 -11.72 4.13 -3.28
CA ARG A 71 -11.24 2.75 -3.17
C ARG A 71 -10.64 2.42 -1.79
N LEU A 72 -10.30 3.41 -0.98
CA LEU A 72 -9.79 3.17 0.38
C LEU A 72 -10.88 2.59 1.28
N THR A 73 -10.53 1.55 2.03
CA THR A 73 -11.42 0.98 3.04
C THR A 73 -10.63 0.49 4.25
N THR A 74 -11.26 0.55 5.42
CA THR A 74 -10.78 -0.08 6.67
C THR A 74 -11.66 -1.27 7.07
N ASP A 75 -12.53 -1.71 6.16
CA ASP A 75 -13.43 -2.83 6.38
C ASP A 75 -12.66 -4.16 6.40
N ASP A 76 -13.26 -5.18 6.98
CA ASP A 76 -12.70 -6.54 7.09
C ASP A 76 -13.06 -7.44 5.89
N SER A 77 -13.63 -6.85 4.84
CA SER A 77 -13.96 -7.53 3.58
C SER A 77 -13.95 -6.58 2.40
N ILE A 78 -13.59 -7.11 1.23
CA ILE A 78 -13.69 -6.44 -0.07
C ILE A 78 -14.37 -7.35 -1.09
N GLU A 79 -14.99 -6.74 -2.09
CA GLU A 79 -15.53 -7.44 -3.26
C GLU A 79 -14.61 -7.23 -4.46
N VAL A 80 -14.32 -8.31 -5.20
CA VAL A 80 -13.49 -8.29 -6.40
C VAL A 80 -14.17 -9.04 -7.53
N LEU A 81 -13.91 -8.66 -8.77
CA LEU A 81 -14.47 -9.33 -9.94
C LEU A 81 -13.64 -10.59 -10.26
N GLY A 82 -14.30 -11.75 -10.31
CA GLY A 82 -13.61 -13.03 -10.55
C GLY A 82 -12.66 -13.42 -9.41
N ASN A 83 -11.65 -14.23 -9.72
CA ASN A 83 -10.73 -14.82 -8.74
C ASN A 83 -9.24 -14.56 -9.06
N ALA A 84 -8.96 -13.55 -9.88
CA ALA A 84 -7.61 -13.26 -10.36
C ALA A 84 -6.89 -12.14 -9.59
N SER A 85 -7.45 -11.67 -8.48
CA SER A 85 -6.85 -10.60 -7.69
C SER A 85 -6.01 -11.11 -6.53
N SER A 86 -5.05 -10.32 -6.09
CA SER A 86 -4.21 -10.61 -4.92
C SER A 86 -3.80 -9.36 -4.18
N GLY A 87 -3.53 -9.49 -2.87
CA GLY A 87 -3.02 -8.41 -2.05
C GLY A 87 -1.53 -8.18 -2.22
N GLU A 88 -1.10 -6.97 -1.93
CA GLU A 88 0.29 -6.52 -1.81
C GLU A 88 0.43 -5.69 -0.54
N ALA A 89 1.10 -6.22 0.48
CA ALA A 89 1.33 -5.45 1.71
C ALA A 89 2.32 -4.32 1.45
N GLU A 90 1.96 -3.12 1.89
CA GLU A 90 2.76 -1.92 1.73
C GLU A 90 2.78 -1.10 3.02
N PHE A 91 3.86 -0.38 3.29
CA PHE A 91 3.74 0.71 4.22
C PHE A 91 3.02 1.88 3.54
N VAL A 92 2.25 2.62 4.31
CA VAL A 92 1.39 3.67 3.80
C VAL A 92 1.67 4.97 4.53
N LEU A 93 1.76 6.06 3.78
CA LEU A 93 1.91 7.42 4.31
C LEU A 93 0.56 8.13 4.27
N LEU A 94 0.26 8.87 5.32
CA LEU A 94 -0.87 9.78 5.41
C LEU A 94 -0.36 11.18 5.80
N ARG A 95 -0.70 12.20 5.02
CA ARG A 95 -0.50 13.60 5.41
C ARG A 95 -1.76 14.12 6.08
N HIS A 96 -1.68 14.43 7.38
CA HIS A 96 -2.81 14.94 8.14
C HIS A 96 -2.37 15.82 9.31
N ALA A 97 -3.05 16.97 9.48
CA ALA A 97 -2.79 17.96 10.53
C ALA A 97 -1.31 18.40 10.60
N ASP A 98 -0.75 18.74 9.44
CA ASP A 98 0.66 19.14 9.26
C ASP A 98 1.70 18.09 9.69
N ARG A 99 1.27 16.84 9.89
CA ARG A 99 2.13 15.71 10.25
C ARG A 99 2.13 14.64 9.17
N LEU A 100 3.21 13.87 9.16
CA LEU A 100 3.33 12.66 8.38
C LEU A 100 3.07 11.46 9.29
N TRP A 101 2.11 10.64 8.91
CA TRP A 101 1.72 9.43 9.62
C TRP A 101 2.05 8.21 8.79
N VAL A 102 2.45 7.13 9.46
CA VAL A 102 2.83 5.87 8.82
C VAL A 102 1.92 4.76 9.33
N GLY A 103 1.33 4.05 8.38
CA GLY A 103 0.52 2.87 8.58
C GLY A 103 0.90 1.76 7.63
N THR A 104 0.00 0.81 7.45
CA THR A 104 0.15 -0.27 6.47
C THR A 104 -1.17 -0.57 5.81
N GLY A 105 -1.12 -1.07 4.58
CA GLY A 105 -2.29 -1.39 3.77
C GLY A 105 -1.98 -2.46 2.75
N SER A 106 -2.98 -2.79 1.94
CA SER A 106 -2.84 -3.70 0.81
C SER A 106 -3.24 -2.99 -0.49
N ASP A 107 -2.29 -2.87 -1.43
CA ASP A 107 -2.60 -2.50 -2.81
C ASP A 107 -3.18 -3.73 -3.53
N HIS A 108 -4.43 -4.09 -3.18
CA HIS A 108 -5.10 -5.23 -3.79
C HIS A 108 -5.33 -4.96 -5.29
N THR A 109 -4.89 -5.88 -6.14
CA THR A 109 -4.76 -5.66 -7.58
C THR A 109 -5.30 -6.86 -8.37
N ASP A 110 -6.07 -6.60 -9.42
CA ASP A 110 -6.50 -7.60 -10.39
C ASP A 110 -5.34 -7.94 -11.33
N ARG A 111 -4.85 -9.19 -11.29
CA ARG A 111 -3.65 -9.62 -12.01
C ARG A 111 -3.90 -9.89 -13.48
N GLU A 112 -5.12 -10.22 -13.86
CA GLU A 112 -5.46 -10.38 -15.28
C GLU A 112 -5.54 -9.02 -15.97
N VAL A 113 -6.19 -8.05 -15.35
CA VAL A 113 -6.30 -6.69 -15.90
C VAL A 113 -4.97 -5.94 -15.84
N GLU A 114 -4.12 -6.24 -14.87
CA GLU A 114 -2.78 -5.63 -14.76
C GLU A 114 -1.92 -5.84 -16.02
N LYS A 115 -2.08 -6.98 -16.71
CA LYS A 115 -1.40 -7.28 -17.99
C LYS A 115 -1.75 -6.28 -19.10
N TYR A 116 -2.93 -5.69 -19.04
CA TYR A 116 -3.40 -4.71 -20.01
C TYR A 116 -3.17 -3.26 -19.57
N GLY A 117 -3.20 -3.00 -18.26
CA GLY A 117 -2.98 -1.66 -17.75
C GLY A 117 -2.98 -1.57 -16.24
N VAL A 118 -1.82 -1.23 -15.65
CA VAL A 118 -1.61 -1.14 -14.20
C VAL A 118 -2.57 -0.14 -13.54
N SER A 119 -2.77 1.03 -14.12
CA SER A 119 -3.69 2.03 -13.54
C SER A 119 -5.13 1.54 -13.47
N VAL A 120 -5.56 0.75 -14.46
CA VAL A 120 -6.92 0.17 -14.50
C VAL A 120 -7.05 -0.91 -13.44
N SER A 121 -6.10 -1.82 -13.36
CA SER A 121 -6.14 -2.92 -12.39
C SER A 121 -6.13 -2.42 -10.94
N LYS A 122 -5.34 -1.39 -10.65
CA LYS A 122 -5.31 -0.76 -9.32
C LYS A 122 -6.61 -0.02 -8.98
N GLN A 123 -7.30 0.54 -9.98
CA GLN A 123 -8.59 1.22 -9.81
C GLN A 123 -9.76 0.25 -9.61
N LEU A 124 -9.67 -0.99 -10.10
CA LEU A 124 -10.76 -1.98 -10.01
C LEU A 124 -10.98 -2.50 -8.59
N CYS A 125 -9.92 -2.67 -7.81
CA CYS A 125 -9.99 -3.25 -6.47
C CYS A 125 -9.97 -2.17 -5.39
N ASP A 126 -10.64 -2.44 -4.27
CA ASP A 126 -10.49 -1.63 -3.07
C ASP A 126 -9.06 -1.73 -2.52
N LYS A 127 -8.69 -0.74 -1.72
CA LYS A 127 -7.37 -0.60 -1.10
C LYS A 127 -7.51 -0.68 0.42
N PRO A 128 -7.49 -1.89 0.98
CA PRO A 128 -7.58 -2.10 2.42
C PRO A 128 -6.45 -1.41 3.17
N LEU A 129 -6.79 -0.76 4.26
CA LEU A 129 -5.90 0.06 5.07
C LEU A 129 -6.11 -0.26 6.55
N ALA A 130 -5.05 -0.50 7.29
CA ALA A 130 -5.15 -0.67 8.73
C ALA A 130 -5.70 0.61 9.37
N PRO A 131 -6.61 0.51 10.36
CA PRO A 131 -7.22 1.68 10.97
C PRO A 131 -6.33 2.39 12.00
N ALA A 132 -5.01 2.17 11.95
CA ALA A 132 -4.04 2.74 12.87
C ALA A 132 -2.80 3.28 12.14
N PHE A 133 -2.24 4.37 12.65
CA PHE A 133 -1.03 5.01 12.15
C PHE A 133 -0.13 5.47 13.29
N TRP A 134 1.18 5.48 13.07
CA TRP A 134 2.21 6.05 13.94
C TRP A 134 2.69 7.40 13.41
N ASP A 135 3.04 8.32 14.30
CA ASP A 135 3.75 9.54 13.90
C ASP A 135 5.13 9.17 13.31
N TYR A 136 5.41 9.63 12.09
CA TYR A 136 6.69 9.37 11.43
C TYR A 136 7.89 9.81 12.28
N GLN A 137 7.76 10.91 13.03
CA GLN A 137 8.84 11.42 13.86
C GLN A 137 9.30 10.42 14.95
N GLU A 138 8.39 9.56 15.43
CA GLU A 138 8.73 8.55 16.44
C GLU A 138 9.54 7.38 15.88
N ILE A 139 9.43 7.10 14.59
CA ILE A 139 10.03 5.93 13.95
C ILE A 139 11.14 6.29 12.97
N ALA A 140 11.30 7.56 12.63
CA ALA A 140 12.28 8.02 11.64
C ALA A 140 13.73 7.61 11.96
N SER A 141 14.12 7.65 13.24
CA SER A 141 15.48 7.31 13.68
C SER A 141 15.85 5.82 13.54
N HIS A 142 14.84 4.95 13.42
CA HIS A 142 15.01 3.51 13.26
C HIS A 142 14.15 2.93 12.13
N TRP A 143 13.82 3.77 11.13
CA TRP A 143 13.02 3.41 9.98
C TRP A 143 13.41 2.06 9.35
N ASP A 144 14.70 1.86 9.12
CA ASP A 144 15.23 0.67 8.46
C ASP A 144 15.07 -0.64 9.27
N LYS A 145 14.63 -0.55 10.53
CA LYS A 145 14.36 -1.71 11.40
C LYS A 145 12.89 -2.15 11.36
N LEU A 146 11.99 -1.35 10.78
CA LEU A 146 10.60 -1.73 10.65
C LEU A 146 10.45 -2.94 9.72
N ILE A 147 9.56 -3.86 10.09
CA ILE A 147 9.31 -5.10 9.34
C ILE A 147 7.87 -5.10 8.80
N LEU A 148 7.76 -5.31 7.51
CA LEU A 148 6.48 -5.48 6.82
C LEU A 148 6.26 -6.97 6.56
N ARG A 149 5.05 -7.49 6.88
CA ARG A 149 4.66 -8.87 6.59
C ARG A 149 3.27 -8.94 6.01
N ALA A 150 3.05 -9.98 5.21
CA ALA A 150 1.72 -10.43 4.82
C ALA A 150 1.57 -11.93 5.00
N TYR A 151 0.33 -12.34 5.22
CA TYR A 151 -0.06 -13.74 5.31
C TYR A 151 -1.30 -13.95 4.47
N ILE A 152 -1.45 -15.16 3.95
CA ILE A 152 -2.63 -15.60 3.20
C ILE A 152 -3.20 -16.87 3.82
N ALA A 153 -4.48 -17.13 3.58
CA ALA A 153 -5.04 -18.46 3.80
C ALA A 153 -4.68 -19.34 2.60
N ASP A 154 -3.83 -20.33 2.81
CA ASP A 154 -3.43 -21.30 1.80
C ASP A 154 -3.85 -22.69 2.30
N ASN A 155 -4.78 -23.36 1.58
CA ASN A 155 -5.40 -24.60 2.01
C ASN A 155 -5.95 -24.56 3.46
N GLY A 156 -6.51 -23.42 3.85
CA GLY A 156 -7.06 -23.19 5.19
C GLY A 156 -6.02 -22.90 6.28
N ALA A 157 -4.72 -22.91 5.97
CA ALA A 157 -3.65 -22.58 6.90
C ALA A 157 -3.16 -21.14 6.69
N ARG A 158 -2.88 -20.43 7.79
CA ARG A 158 -2.21 -19.12 7.76
C ARG A 158 -0.77 -19.29 7.30
N THR A 159 -0.45 -18.78 6.12
CA THR A 159 0.87 -18.96 5.47
C THR A 159 1.54 -17.62 5.27
N LEU A 160 2.82 -17.51 5.63
CA LEU A 160 3.63 -16.31 5.42
C LEU A 160 3.83 -16.10 3.91
N TYR A 161 3.34 -14.95 3.43
CA TYR A 161 3.30 -14.61 2.01
C TYR A 161 4.35 -13.56 1.62
N GLN A 162 4.54 -12.53 2.44
CA GLN A 162 5.57 -11.51 2.27
C GLN A 162 6.25 -11.24 3.61
N GLU A 163 7.55 -10.97 3.60
CA GLU A 163 8.29 -10.53 4.79
C GLU A 163 9.59 -9.87 4.41
N GLY A 164 9.86 -8.73 5.01
CA GLY A 164 11.12 -8.02 4.89
C GLY A 164 11.11 -6.65 5.56
N PRO A 165 12.28 -6.02 5.64
CA PRO A 165 12.38 -4.68 6.17
C PRO A 165 11.78 -3.66 5.19
N VAL A 166 11.16 -2.61 5.69
CA VAL A 166 10.66 -1.50 4.86
C VAL A 166 11.80 -0.81 4.09
N SER A 167 13.03 -0.96 4.56
CA SER A 167 14.23 -0.45 3.88
C SER A 167 14.53 -1.11 2.52
N ALA A 168 13.81 -2.16 2.16
CA ALA A 168 13.84 -2.70 0.80
C ALA A 168 13.26 -1.70 -0.22
N MET A 169 12.36 -0.81 0.22
CA MET A 169 11.79 0.29 -0.56
C MET A 169 12.48 1.62 -0.24
N LEU A 170 12.31 2.61 -1.09
CA LEU A 170 12.72 4.00 -0.85
C LEU A 170 12.10 4.52 0.44
N ASP A 171 12.84 5.37 1.17
CA ASP A 171 12.33 5.95 2.40
C ASP A 171 11.21 6.97 2.12
N PRO A 172 10.37 7.28 3.13
CA PRO A 172 9.23 8.17 2.99
C PRO A 172 9.58 9.54 2.41
N LEU A 173 10.65 10.17 2.87
CA LEU A 173 10.99 11.53 2.43
C LEU A 173 11.53 11.53 1.00
N ALA A 174 12.26 10.48 0.60
CA ALA A 174 12.69 10.30 -0.79
C ALA A 174 11.50 10.12 -1.74
N LEU A 175 10.51 9.30 -1.36
CA LEU A 175 9.28 9.11 -2.15
C LEU A 175 8.48 10.41 -2.26
N ILE A 176 8.26 11.12 -1.15
CA ILE A 176 7.55 12.40 -1.11
C ILE A 176 8.28 13.44 -1.98
N GLY A 177 9.61 13.50 -1.88
CA GLY A 177 10.41 14.43 -2.68
C GLY A 177 10.33 14.16 -4.18
N GLN A 178 10.24 12.89 -4.59
CA GLN A 178 10.08 12.52 -6.01
C GLN A 178 8.65 12.73 -6.53
N PHE A 179 7.64 12.58 -5.66
CA PHE A 179 6.24 12.80 -6.03
C PHE A 179 5.88 14.29 -6.12
N GLY A 180 6.11 15.06 -5.06
CA GLY A 180 5.67 16.45 -4.92
C GLY A 180 6.79 17.49 -4.99
N GLY A 181 8.04 17.05 -5.14
CA GLY A 181 9.20 17.95 -5.10
C GLY A 181 9.27 18.73 -3.79
N LYS A 182 9.51 20.06 -3.89
CA LYS A 182 9.58 20.94 -2.71
C LYS A 182 8.23 21.17 -2.01
N ALA A 183 7.11 20.96 -2.71
CA ALA A 183 5.77 21.09 -2.13
C ALA A 183 5.43 19.97 -1.15
N GLY A 184 6.10 18.82 -1.29
CA GLY A 184 5.87 17.68 -0.43
C GLY A 184 4.58 16.94 -0.75
N LEU A 185 3.96 16.35 0.28
CA LEU A 185 2.69 15.64 0.20
C LEU A 185 1.57 16.56 0.72
N ASP A 186 0.55 16.79 -0.11
CA ASP A 186 -0.57 17.65 0.26
C ASP A 186 -1.40 17.02 1.40
N GLU A 187 -2.04 17.85 2.23
CA GLU A 187 -2.98 17.44 3.26
C GLU A 187 -4.07 16.54 2.66
N GLY A 188 -4.53 15.53 3.40
CA GLY A 188 -5.53 14.56 2.94
C GLY A 188 -5.02 13.58 1.88
N THR A 189 -3.70 13.44 1.70
CA THR A 189 -3.14 12.45 0.78
C THR A 189 -2.76 11.18 1.52
N VAL A 190 -3.21 10.03 0.99
CA VAL A 190 -2.73 8.68 1.33
C VAL A 190 -1.84 8.19 0.19
N MET A 191 -0.64 7.69 0.53
CA MET A 191 0.31 7.13 -0.44
C MET A 191 0.72 5.73 -0.02
N TYR A 192 0.45 4.74 -0.86
CA TYR A 192 1.03 3.40 -0.80
C TYR A 192 2.44 3.45 -1.41
N CYS A 193 3.39 2.74 -0.81
CA CYS A 193 4.81 3.03 -1.02
C CYS A 193 5.64 1.86 -1.56
N GLY A 194 4.98 0.87 -2.13
CA GLY A 194 5.61 -0.31 -2.72
C GLY A 194 5.65 -1.51 -1.79
N THR A 195 5.81 -2.66 -2.39
CA THR A 195 5.64 -3.98 -1.76
C THR A 195 6.91 -4.82 -1.83
N LEU A 196 6.89 -5.94 -1.11
CA LEU A 196 7.93 -6.97 -1.11
C LEU A 196 7.53 -8.12 -2.04
N ALA A 197 8.53 -8.88 -2.49
CA ALA A 197 8.27 -10.07 -3.30
C ALA A 197 7.44 -11.11 -2.53
N ALA A 198 6.47 -11.73 -3.22
CA ALA A 198 5.64 -12.79 -2.67
C ALA A 198 6.42 -14.12 -2.63
N ARG A 199 6.42 -14.78 -1.48
CA ARG A 199 6.99 -16.11 -1.31
C ARG A 199 6.16 -17.16 -2.05
N GLY A 200 6.76 -17.90 -2.95
CA GLY A 200 6.08 -18.87 -3.80
C GLY A 200 5.26 -18.25 -4.94
N GLY A 201 5.53 -16.97 -5.27
CA GLY A 201 4.87 -16.25 -6.36
C GLY A 201 3.53 -15.63 -5.97
N ILE A 202 3.07 -14.72 -6.83
CA ILE A 202 1.79 -14.02 -6.67
C ILE A 202 0.65 -15.02 -6.88
N ARG A 203 -0.31 -15.07 -5.94
CA ARG A 203 -1.49 -15.92 -6.03
C ARG A 203 -2.68 -15.36 -5.27
N PRO A 204 -3.91 -15.66 -5.70
CA PRO A 204 -5.13 -15.27 -5.00
C PRO A 204 -5.24 -15.94 -3.63
N SER A 205 -6.03 -15.35 -2.74
CA SER A 205 -6.43 -15.95 -1.47
C SER A 205 -7.73 -15.33 -0.98
N ASP A 206 -8.57 -16.11 -0.30
CA ASP A 206 -9.82 -15.65 0.29
C ASP A 206 -9.62 -14.77 1.53
N VAL A 207 -8.42 -14.81 2.12
CA VAL A 207 -8.03 -13.99 3.27
C VAL A 207 -6.65 -13.42 3.05
N PHE A 208 -6.52 -12.13 3.23
CA PHE A 208 -5.24 -11.44 3.21
C PHE A 208 -5.04 -10.68 4.51
N GLU A 209 -3.92 -10.94 5.18
CA GLU A 209 -3.52 -10.31 6.44
C GLU A 209 -2.22 -9.57 6.23
N PHE A 210 -2.07 -8.39 6.81
CA PHE A 210 -0.84 -7.63 6.73
C PHE A 210 -0.52 -6.92 8.04
N GLU A 211 0.77 -6.75 8.30
CA GLU A 211 1.25 -6.10 9.51
C GLU A 211 2.51 -5.28 9.26
N LEU A 212 2.63 -4.19 10.00
CA LEU A 212 3.85 -3.39 10.13
C LEU A 212 4.30 -3.49 11.59
N GLU A 213 5.50 -4.01 11.81
CA GLU A 213 6.10 -4.17 13.13
C GLU A 213 7.21 -3.15 13.36
N ASP A 214 7.20 -2.53 14.51
CA ASP A 214 8.29 -1.73 15.06
C ASP A 214 8.94 -2.50 16.23
N PRO A 215 10.01 -3.26 15.95
CA PRO A 215 10.66 -4.06 16.98
C PRO A 215 11.42 -3.23 18.02
N VAL A 216 11.70 -1.96 17.72
CA VAL A 216 12.42 -1.06 18.63
C VAL A 216 11.50 -0.57 19.74
N LEU A 217 10.27 -0.20 19.39
CA LEU A 217 9.26 0.25 20.34
C LEU A 217 8.31 -0.88 20.77
N GLY A 218 8.50 -2.11 20.26
CA GLY A 218 7.73 -3.29 20.65
C GLY A 218 6.25 -3.18 20.32
N ARG A 219 5.91 -2.59 19.15
CA ARG A 219 4.53 -2.34 18.73
C ARG A 219 4.25 -2.81 17.31
N LYS A 220 2.97 -3.00 16.98
CA LYS A 220 2.54 -3.52 15.69
C LYS A 220 1.24 -2.85 15.25
N ILE A 221 1.13 -2.56 13.95
CA ILE A 221 -0.12 -2.29 13.26
C ILE A 221 -0.48 -3.55 12.48
N HIS A 222 -1.72 -3.98 12.57
CA HIS A 222 -2.20 -5.20 11.93
C HIS A 222 -3.61 -4.98 11.38
N HIS A 223 -3.91 -5.60 10.25
CA HIS A 223 -5.26 -5.69 9.69
C HIS A 223 -5.40 -6.96 8.86
N GLN A 224 -6.64 -7.44 8.74
CA GLN A 224 -7.01 -8.59 7.93
C GLN A 224 -8.31 -8.29 7.20
N TYR A 225 -8.42 -8.76 5.96
CA TYR A 225 -9.68 -8.69 5.22
C TYR A 225 -9.95 -9.99 4.46
N ARG A 226 -11.24 -10.23 4.20
CA ARG A 226 -11.72 -11.31 3.35
C ARG A 226 -11.91 -10.81 1.92
N VAL A 227 -11.63 -11.65 0.96
CA VAL A 227 -11.87 -11.38 -0.46
C VAL A 227 -13.10 -12.15 -0.90
N GLN A 228 -14.14 -11.43 -1.31
CA GLN A 228 -15.36 -11.99 -1.84
C GLN A 228 -15.35 -11.88 -3.38
N ASN A 229 -15.36 -13.02 -4.04
CA ASN A 229 -15.34 -13.08 -5.49
C ASN A 229 -16.75 -12.88 -6.07
N LEU A 230 -16.91 -11.85 -6.89
CA LEU A 230 -18.14 -11.62 -7.68
C LEU A 230 -18.08 -12.43 -8.97
N PRO A 231 -19.21 -12.96 -9.46
CA PRO A 231 -19.21 -13.73 -10.69
C PRO A 231 -18.92 -12.87 -11.92
N LEU A 232 -18.15 -13.42 -12.85
CA LEU A 232 -17.97 -12.85 -14.19
C LEU A 232 -19.20 -13.23 -15.03
N LEU A 233 -20.11 -12.28 -15.24
CA LEU A 233 -21.31 -12.45 -16.04
C LEU A 233 -21.28 -11.49 -17.22
N GLY A 234 -21.50 -12.02 -18.45
CA GLY A 234 -21.57 -11.23 -19.68
C GLY A 234 -20.92 -11.90 -20.88
#